data_ce6733380c36304d6ad95449e9cf75d1
#
_entry.id   ce6733380c36304d6ad95449e9cf75d1
#
_cell.length_a   1.000
_cell.length_b   1.000
_cell.length_c   1.000
_cell.angle_alpha   90.00
_cell.angle_beta   90.00
_cell.angle_gamma   90.00
#
_symmetry.space_group_name_H-M   'P 1'
#
loop_
_entity.id
_entity.type
_entity.pdbx_description
1 polymer ?
#
loop_
_entity_poly.entity_id
_entity_poly.type
_entity_poly.pdbx_seq_one_letter_code
_entity_poly.pdbx_strand_id
1 'polypeptide(L)' 'MSAREQLVTIRTAQQIEARVIQGRLESEGIPVLLSYESAGLVYGLTVDGLGEVKVMVPEHLAAMARDILGT' A
#
# COMPACT_ATOMS: atom_id res chain seq x y z
N MET A 1 -9.12 18.22 12.48
CA MET A 1 -8.92 18.03 11.13
C MET A 1 -7.95 16.95 10.82
N SER A 2 -8.46 15.96 10.33
CA SER A 2 -7.64 14.78 10.15
C SER A 2 -6.70 14.90 8.98
N ALA A 3 -6.68 16.04 8.33
CA ALA A 3 -5.79 16.20 7.20
C ALA A 3 -4.34 15.99 7.57
N ARG A 4 -4.06 16.02 8.84
CA ARG A 4 -2.70 15.84 9.27
C ARG A 4 -2.33 14.43 9.49
N GLU A 5 -3.27 13.55 9.38
CA GLU A 5 -2.96 12.19 9.67
C GLU A 5 -1.92 11.68 8.71
N GLN A 6 -0.91 11.02 9.23
CA GLN A 6 0.14 10.48 8.40
C GLN A 6 -0.22 9.12 7.88
N LEU A 7 0.30 8.84 6.69
CA LEU A 7 0.18 7.51 6.12
C LEU A 7 1.45 6.76 6.45
N VAL A 8 1.30 5.50 6.81
CA VAL A 8 2.45 4.66 7.12
C VAL A 8 2.42 3.44 6.23
N THR A 9 3.58 2.95 5.88
CA THR A 9 3.70 1.76 5.05
C THR A 9 3.57 0.54 5.94
N ILE A 10 2.60 -0.32 5.63
CA ILE A 10 2.43 -1.54 6.40
C ILE A 10 2.95 -2.75 5.67
N ARG A 11 3.16 -2.64 4.38
CA ARG A 11 3.68 -3.74 3.60
C ARG A 11 4.19 -3.22 2.28
N THR A 12 5.22 -3.88 1.76
CA THR A 12 5.73 -3.60 0.45
C THR A 12 5.53 -4.86 -0.37
N ALA A 13 4.98 -4.70 -1.57
CA ALA A 13 4.62 -5.86 -2.38
C ALA A 13 4.71 -5.50 -3.84
N GLN A 14 4.61 -6.50 -4.68
CA GLN A 14 4.55 -6.26 -6.10
C GLN A 14 3.17 -5.77 -6.48
N GLN A 15 3.05 -5.22 -7.65
CA GLN A 15 1.85 -4.49 -8.03
C GLN A 15 0.58 -5.32 -7.89
N ILE A 16 0.59 -6.53 -8.38
CA ILE A 16 -0.61 -7.34 -8.31
C ILE A 16 -1.00 -7.64 -6.88
N GLU A 17 -0.02 -8.02 -6.08
CA GLU A 17 -0.31 -8.32 -4.70
C GLU A 17 -0.75 -7.07 -3.95
N ALA A 18 -0.15 -5.94 -4.26
CA ALA A 18 -0.53 -4.71 -3.60
C ALA A 18 -1.99 -4.36 -3.87
N ARG A 19 -2.44 -4.63 -5.09
CA ARG A 19 -3.82 -4.34 -5.41
C ARG A 19 -4.77 -5.28 -4.70
N VAL A 20 -4.38 -6.52 -4.53
CA VAL A 20 -5.19 -7.46 -3.77
C VAL A 20 -5.31 -7.01 -2.33
N ILE A 21 -4.19 -6.59 -1.77
CA ILE A 21 -4.18 -6.11 -0.39
C ILE A 21 -5.07 -4.87 -0.27
N GLN A 22 -4.96 -3.98 -1.24
CA GLN A 22 -5.77 -2.77 -1.22
C GLN A 22 -7.25 -3.12 -1.21
N GLY A 23 -7.65 -4.03 -2.09
CA GLY A 23 -9.06 -4.39 -2.15
C GLY A 23 -9.54 -4.98 -0.85
N ARG A 24 -8.70 -5.81 -0.22
CA ARG A 24 -9.10 -6.42 1.02
C ARG A 24 -9.28 -5.39 2.12
N LEU A 25 -8.32 -4.49 2.24
CA LEU A 25 -8.41 -3.49 3.29
C LEU A 25 -9.56 -2.53 3.06
N GLU A 26 -9.77 -2.15 1.81
CA GLU A 26 -10.85 -1.23 1.53
C GLU A 26 -12.20 -1.87 1.79
N SER A 27 -12.31 -3.17 1.60
CA SER A 27 -13.55 -3.85 1.91
C SER A 27 -13.85 -3.83 3.40
N GLU A 28 -12.83 -3.59 4.21
CA GLU A 28 -13.00 -3.47 5.65
C GLU A 28 -13.11 -2.02 6.09
N GLY A 29 -13.19 -1.12 5.15
CA GLY A 29 -13.36 0.28 5.49
C GLY A 29 -12.06 1.03 5.73
N ILE A 30 -10.93 0.46 5.37
CA ILE A 30 -9.65 1.11 5.57
C ILE A 30 -9.19 1.73 4.26
N PRO A 31 -8.99 3.06 4.23
CA PRO A 31 -8.47 3.69 3.02
C PRO A 31 -7.02 3.29 2.80
N VAL A 32 -6.66 3.07 1.56
CA VAL A 32 -5.33 2.60 1.21
C VAL A 32 -4.76 3.44 0.09
N LEU A 33 -3.49 3.80 0.26
CA LEU A 33 -2.76 4.48 -0.79
C LEU A 33 -1.65 3.57 -1.25
N LEU A 34 -1.54 3.37 -2.54
CA LEU A 34 -0.44 2.61 -3.10
C LEU A 34 0.60 3.59 -3.61
N SER A 35 1.80 3.48 -3.09
CA SER A 35 2.88 4.37 -3.48
C SER A 35 3.87 3.58 -4.32
N TYR A 36 4.01 3.98 -5.56
CA TYR A 36 4.86 3.28 -6.51
C TYR A 36 6.26 3.87 -6.50
N GLU A 37 7.22 3.01 -6.72
CA GLU A 37 8.59 3.47 -6.83
C GLU A 37 8.76 4.15 -8.16
N SER A 38 8.99 5.42 -8.12
CA SER A 38 9.08 6.17 -9.35
C SER A 38 10.39 5.90 -10.09
N ALA A 39 11.40 5.46 -9.37
CA ALA A 39 12.67 5.24 -10.03
C ALA A 39 12.57 4.20 -11.13
N GLY A 40 11.74 3.21 -10.92
CA GLY A 40 11.60 2.16 -11.91
C GLY A 40 10.87 2.61 -13.14
N LEU A 41 10.16 3.71 -13.06
CA LEU A 41 9.39 4.18 -14.20
C LEU A 41 10.25 4.88 -15.23
N VAL A 42 11.37 5.38 -14.81
CA VAL A 42 12.18 6.23 -15.68
C VAL A 42 12.57 5.52 -16.97
N TYR A 43 12.83 4.27 -16.87
CA TYR A 43 13.29 3.54 -18.04
C TYR A 43 12.37 2.40 -18.41
N GLY A 44 11.20 2.39 -17.86
CA GLY A 44 10.29 1.32 -18.17
C GLY A 44 10.73 -0.01 -17.62
N LEU A 45 11.56 0.03 -16.62
CA LEU A 45 12.07 -1.21 -16.07
C LEU A 45 11.10 -1.94 -15.19
N THR A 46 9.96 -1.35 -15.02
CA THR A 46 8.95 -1.96 -14.18
C THR A 46 8.15 -3.00 -14.93
N VAL A 47 8.49 -3.24 -16.17
CA VAL A 47 7.69 -4.15 -16.98
C VAL A 47 7.56 -5.51 -16.38
N ASP A 48 8.53 -5.91 -15.60
CA ASP A 48 8.50 -7.24 -15.02
C ASP A 48 7.82 -7.28 -13.68
N GLY A 49 7.25 -6.19 -13.27
CA GLY A 49 6.69 -6.16 -11.95
C GLY A 49 7.72 -6.09 -10.87
N LEU A 50 8.91 -5.67 -11.24
CA LEU A 50 9.98 -5.55 -10.27
C LEU A 50 9.80 -4.36 -9.36
N GLY A 51 9.00 -3.42 -9.79
CA GLY A 51 8.78 -2.25 -8.96
C GLY A 51 8.00 -2.62 -7.73
N GLU A 52 8.47 -2.17 -6.60
CA GLU A 52 7.78 -2.43 -5.37
C GLU A 52 6.77 -1.35 -5.10
N VAL A 53 5.64 -1.75 -4.58
CA VAL A 53 4.56 -0.83 -4.26
C VAL A 53 4.40 -0.84 -2.75
N LYS A 54 4.40 0.34 -2.17
CA LYS A 54 4.21 0.47 -0.74
C LYS A 54 2.72 0.59 -0.46
N VAL A 55 2.22 -0.29 0.38
CA VAL A 55 0.83 -0.25 0.79
C VAL A 55 0.76 0.61 2.03
N MET A 56 0.10 1.74 1.93
CA MET A 56 0.08 2.71 3.02
C MET A 56 -1.32 2.94 3.50
N VAL A 57 -1.46 3.08 4.80
CA VAL A 57 -2.74 3.33 5.43
C VAL A 57 -2.57 4.42 6.46
N PRO A 58 -3.66 5.04 6.91
CA PRO A 58 -3.57 6.02 8.00
C PRO A 58 -2.96 5.37 9.23
N GLU A 59 -2.15 6.14 9.92
CA GLU A 59 -1.42 5.61 11.04
C GLU A 59 -2.33 4.98 12.08
N HIS A 60 -3.45 5.60 12.36
CA HIS A 60 -4.32 5.10 13.42
C HIS A 60 -5.01 3.80 13.01
N LEU A 61 -4.96 3.44 11.74
CA LEU A 61 -5.55 2.18 11.28
C LEU A 61 -4.51 1.12 10.97
N ALA A 62 -3.24 1.45 11.20
CA ALA A 62 -2.17 0.54 10.80
C ALA A 62 -2.25 -0.80 11.52
N ALA A 63 -2.52 -0.77 12.81
CA ALA A 63 -2.59 -2.01 13.56
C ALA A 63 -3.75 -2.87 13.07
N MET A 64 -4.89 -2.23 12.82
CA MET A 64 -6.04 -2.97 12.32
C MET A 64 -5.74 -3.56 10.95
N ALA A 65 -5.08 -2.78 10.10
CA ALA A 65 -4.75 -3.27 8.77
C ALA A 65 -3.85 -4.49 8.83
N ARG A 66 -2.84 -4.44 9.69
CA ARG A 66 -1.95 -5.58 9.81
C ARG A 66 -2.69 -6.79 10.32
N ASP A 67 -3.62 -6.57 11.24
CA ASP A 67 -4.39 -7.67 11.79
C ASP A 67 -5.25 -8.31 10.72
N ILE A 68 -5.86 -7.51 9.86
CA ILE A 68 -6.68 -8.03 8.78
C ILE A 68 -5.83 -8.88 7.84
N LEU A 69 -4.62 -8.45 7.58
CA LEU A 69 -3.74 -9.17 6.68
C LEU A 69 -3.09 -10.38 7.33
N GLY A 70 -3.25 -10.53 8.62
CA GLY A 70 -2.71 -11.69 9.29
C GLY A 70 -1.24 -11.62 9.58
N THR A 71 -0.71 -10.44 9.69
CA THR A 71 0.72 -10.29 9.95
C THR A 71 1.01 -9.71 11.32
#